data_353f5ae5608a5003be6d44a04a6268a6
#
_entry.id   353f5ae5608a5003be6d44a04a6268a6
#
_cell.length_a   1.000
_cell.length_b   1.000
_cell.length_c   1.000
_cell.angle_alpha   90.00
_cell.angle_beta   90.00
_cell.angle_gamma   90.00
#
_symmetry.space_group_name_H-M   'P 1'
#
loop_
_entity.id
_entity.type
_entity.pdbx_description
1 polymer ?
#
loop_
_entity_poly.entity_id
_entity_poly.type
_entity_poly.pdbx_seq_one_letter_code
_entity_poly.pdbx_strand_id
1 'polypeptide(L)'
;MYGGYMPQGYYDQRGVPTSYQAPSGPVGPPQYQGYVQTQPHGGMMNGNMPYEYSNMRGKRKALLIGINYVGTSSQLNGCWNDTHNLANFIQHHAGYHPDDMVILTDEPSDNPRTYPTRENMVNAMHWLVSDARPGDALFFQFSGHGGQERAVEMDEEDGYNETILPLDYAQTGQIPDDELHARLVRPL
;
A
#
# COMPACT_ATOMS: atom_id res chain seq x y z
N MET A 1 -21.93 -13.73 9.79
CA MET A 1 -21.96 -12.73 10.90
C MET A 1 -20.66 -12.91 11.66
N TYR A 2 -19.63 -12.13 11.33
CA TYR A 2 -18.42 -12.02 12.15
C TYR A 2 -18.47 -10.65 12.81
N GLY A 3 -18.90 -10.60 14.07
CA GLY A 3 -18.84 -9.42 14.92
C GLY A 3 -17.41 -9.23 15.41
N GLY A 4 -16.65 -8.35 14.76
CA GLY A 4 -15.35 -7.90 15.23
C GLY A 4 -15.53 -7.03 16.49
N TYR A 5 -14.96 -7.46 17.60
CA TYR A 5 -14.91 -6.73 18.87
C TYR A 5 -14.01 -5.51 18.69
N MET A 6 -14.61 -4.33 18.63
CA MET A 6 -13.88 -3.05 18.68
C MET A 6 -13.78 -2.62 20.15
N PRO A 7 -12.59 -2.33 20.69
CA PRO A 7 -12.48 -1.80 22.05
C PRO A 7 -13.14 -0.42 22.11
N GLN A 8 -14.13 -0.26 22.99
CA GLN A 8 -14.70 1.05 23.33
C GLN A 8 -13.62 1.88 24.03
N GLY A 9 -13.22 2.99 23.45
CA GLY A 9 -12.32 3.94 24.11
C GLY A 9 -11.48 4.86 23.21
N TYR A 10 -11.53 4.69 21.89
CA TYR A 10 -10.65 5.44 20.98
C TYR A 10 -11.32 6.55 20.17
N TYR A 11 -12.62 6.77 20.34
CA TYR A 11 -13.34 7.79 19.59
C TYR A 11 -14.15 8.68 20.53
N ASP A 12 -14.18 9.98 20.26
CA ASP A 12 -15.08 10.90 20.95
C ASP A 12 -16.54 10.66 20.50
N GLN A 13 -17.50 11.33 21.15
CA GLN A 13 -18.93 11.17 20.85
C GLN A 13 -19.33 11.57 19.41
N ARG A 14 -18.40 12.14 18.64
CA ARG A 14 -18.55 12.54 17.24
C ARG A 14 -17.87 11.58 16.27
N GLY A 15 -17.28 10.47 16.77
CA GLY A 15 -16.55 9.51 15.95
C GLY A 15 -15.15 9.98 15.53
N VAL A 16 -14.62 11.01 16.18
CA VAL A 16 -13.25 11.48 15.92
C VAL A 16 -12.28 10.69 16.80
N PRO A 17 -11.18 10.15 16.25
CA PRO A 17 -10.18 9.46 17.05
C PRO A 17 -9.64 10.40 18.15
N THR A 18 -9.82 10.01 19.41
CA THR A 18 -9.15 10.68 20.50
C THR A 18 -7.66 10.38 20.40
N SER A 19 -6.84 11.40 20.49
CA SER A 19 -5.39 11.30 20.37
C SER A 19 -4.86 10.12 21.20
N TYR A 20 -4.29 9.13 20.52
CA TYR A 20 -3.52 8.07 21.15
C TYR A 20 -2.38 8.74 21.92
N GLN A 21 -2.46 8.74 23.23
CA GLN A 21 -1.30 9.07 24.05
C GLN A 21 -0.35 7.86 23.95
N ALA A 22 0.65 8.00 23.10
CA ALA A 22 1.74 7.05 23.11
C ALA A 22 2.33 6.97 24.53
N PRO A 23 2.67 5.77 25.03
CA PRO A 23 3.35 5.62 26.31
C PRO A 23 4.56 6.53 26.33
N SER A 24 4.66 7.39 27.36
CA SER A 24 5.75 8.33 27.58
C SER A 24 7.02 7.57 27.95
N GLY A 25 7.77 7.18 26.96
CA GLY A 25 9.10 6.59 27.08
C GLY A 25 9.70 6.44 25.69
N PRO A 26 11.03 6.50 25.53
CA PRO A 26 11.66 6.21 24.26
C PRO A 26 11.37 4.73 23.93
N VAL A 27 10.36 4.50 23.10
CA VAL A 27 10.18 3.20 22.47
C VAL A 27 11.31 3.10 21.45
N GLY A 28 12.43 2.55 21.87
CA GLY A 28 13.44 2.10 20.92
C GLY A 28 12.77 1.16 19.92
N PRO A 29 13.31 1.04 18.70
CA PRO A 29 12.78 0.10 17.72
C PRO A 29 12.61 -1.25 18.41
N PRO A 30 11.49 -1.97 18.20
CA PRO A 30 11.26 -3.23 18.83
C PRO A 30 12.50 -4.11 18.61
N GLN A 31 13.21 -4.41 19.69
CA GLN A 31 14.28 -5.38 19.63
C GLN A 31 13.57 -6.72 19.42
N TYR A 32 13.48 -7.15 18.19
CA TYR A 32 13.13 -8.52 17.86
C TYR A 32 14.23 -9.43 18.40
N GLN A 33 14.15 -9.74 19.72
CA GLN A 33 14.88 -10.87 20.29
C GLN A 33 14.21 -12.14 19.78
N GLY A 34 14.76 -12.71 18.73
CA GLY A 34 14.26 -13.97 18.25
C GLY A 34 14.48 -14.32 16.79
N TYR A 35 15.07 -13.46 15.99
CA TYR A 35 15.67 -13.97 14.77
C TYR A 35 17.00 -14.62 15.13
N VAL A 36 16.96 -15.94 15.34
CA VAL A 36 18.13 -16.77 15.14
C VAL A 36 18.76 -16.28 13.85
N GLN A 37 20.00 -15.81 13.91
CA GLN A 37 20.81 -15.65 12.71
C GLN A 37 20.97 -17.06 12.11
N THR A 38 19.94 -17.48 11.38
CA THR A 38 20.18 -18.51 10.39
C THR A 38 21.16 -17.88 9.43
N GLN A 39 22.33 -18.46 9.35
CA GLN A 39 23.31 -18.19 8.30
C GLN A 39 22.56 -17.99 7.00
N PRO A 40 22.94 -17.03 6.15
CA PRO A 40 22.26 -16.79 4.89
C PRO A 40 22.29 -18.11 4.11
N HIS A 41 21.23 -18.88 4.25
CA HIS A 41 20.98 -19.96 3.33
C HIS A 41 20.54 -19.26 2.05
N GLY A 42 21.52 -18.97 1.19
CA GLY A 42 21.26 -18.59 -0.18
C GLY A 42 20.41 -19.69 -0.81
N GLY A 43 19.10 -19.46 -0.89
CA GLY A 43 18.20 -20.32 -1.64
C GLY A 43 18.54 -20.17 -3.11
N MET A 44 18.80 -21.26 -3.79
CA MET A 44 18.87 -21.26 -5.25
C MET A 44 17.45 -21.32 -5.79
N MET A 45 16.95 -20.21 -6.30
CA MET A 45 15.83 -20.27 -7.24
C MET A 45 16.37 -20.89 -8.55
N ASN A 46 15.57 -21.74 -9.21
CA ASN A 46 15.89 -22.44 -10.45
C ASN A 46 16.79 -21.66 -11.40
N GLY A 47 18.11 -21.89 -11.33
CA GLY A 47 19.08 -21.26 -12.20
C GLY A 47 20.07 -20.32 -11.50
N ASN A 48 20.87 -20.81 -10.58
CA ASN A 48 22.18 -20.25 -10.17
C ASN A 48 22.33 -18.74 -9.88
N MET A 49 21.27 -18.01 -9.55
CA MET A 49 21.41 -16.63 -9.06
C MET A 49 21.29 -16.63 -7.53
N PRO A 50 22.36 -16.29 -6.78
CA PRO A 50 22.24 -16.07 -5.35
C PRO A 50 21.37 -14.84 -5.11
N TYR A 51 20.32 -14.96 -4.30
CA TYR A 51 19.58 -13.78 -3.82
C TYR A 51 20.14 -13.34 -2.46
N GLU A 52 20.21 -12.04 -2.27
CA GLU A 52 20.63 -11.42 -1.02
C GLU A 52 19.41 -10.77 -0.34
N TYR A 53 19.22 -10.98 0.94
CA TYR A 53 18.17 -10.30 1.69
C TYR A 53 18.47 -8.80 1.77
N SER A 54 17.47 -7.97 1.47
CA SER A 54 17.59 -6.54 1.65
C SER A 54 17.87 -6.18 3.11
N ASN A 55 18.86 -5.32 3.33
CA ASN A 55 19.16 -4.79 4.65
C ASN A 55 18.26 -3.60 5.03
N MET A 56 17.40 -3.13 4.13
CA MET A 56 16.45 -2.02 4.27
C MET A 56 17.10 -0.71 4.78
N ARG A 57 18.38 -0.46 4.47
CA ARG A 57 19.12 0.75 4.89
C ARG A 57 19.16 1.83 3.83
N GLY A 58 18.64 1.55 2.64
CA GLY A 58 18.58 2.49 1.52
C GLY A 58 17.42 3.49 1.64
N LYS A 59 17.00 4.02 0.51
CA LYS A 59 15.86 4.94 0.42
C LYS A 59 14.56 4.24 0.87
N ARG A 60 13.64 5.04 1.39
CA ARG A 60 12.28 4.59 1.70
C ARG A 60 11.30 5.40 0.89
N LYS A 61 10.53 4.75 0.04
CA LYS A 61 9.46 5.40 -0.74
C LYS A 61 8.15 4.68 -0.51
N ALA A 62 7.06 5.43 -0.40
CA ALA A 62 5.74 4.86 -0.19
C ALA A 62 4.71 5.43 -1.17
N LEU A 63 3.85 4.57 -1.66
CA LEU A 63 2.64 4.93 -2.40
C LEU A 63 1.44 4.39 -1.64
N LEU A 64 0.58 5.30 -1.17
CA LEU A 64 -0.62 4.97 -0.42
C LEU A 64 -1.84 5.51 -1.18
N ILE A 65 -2.83 4.66 -1.39
CA ILE A 65 -4.02 4.97 -2.18
C ILE A 65 -5.26 4.63 -1.35
N GLY A 66 -6.15 5.62 -1.18
CA GLY A 66 -7.42 5.43 -0.48
C GLY A 66 -8.58 6.04 -1.24
N ILE A 67 -9.54 5.21 -1.66
CA ILE A 67 -10.67 5.64 -2.50
C ILE A 67 -11.99 5.32 -1.80
N ASN A 68 -12.74 6.36 -1.47
CA ASN A 68 -14.09 6.21 -0.93
C ASN A 68 -15.17 6.24 -2.01
N TYR A 69 -14.86 6.57 -3.27
CA TYR A 69 -15.81 6.67 -4.40
C TYR A 69 -17.00 7.57 -4.06
N VAL A 70 -16.70 8.76 -3.51
CA VAL A 70 -17.68 9.68 -2.95
C VAL A 70 -18.74 10.08 -3.99
N GLY A 71 -20.02 10.04 -3.59
CA GLY A 71 -21.15 10.40 -4.46
C GLY A 71 -21.56 9.33 -5.46
N THR A 72 -20.98 8.14 -5.41
CA THR A 72 -21.40 6.98 -6.22
C THR A 72 -22.27 6.02 -5.43
N SER A 73 -22.96 5.09 -6.12
CA SER A 73 -23.70 4.00 -5.46
C SER A 73 -22.79 2.98 -4.74
N SER A 74 -21.50 3.00 -5.05
CA SER A 74 -20.49 2.12 -4.49
C SER A 74 -19.60 2.85 -3.48
N GLN A 75 -20.10 3.92 -2.87
CA GLN A 75 -19.33 4.70 -1.90
C GLN A 75 -18.91 3.86 -0.70
N LEU A 76 -17.64 3.96 -0.34
CA LEU A 76 -17.02 3.42 0.86
C LEU A 76 -16.83 4.51 1.92
N ASN A 77 -16.55 4.06 3.15
CA ASN A 77 -16.21 4.92 4.27
C ASN A 77 -15.00 4.31 4.99
N GLY A 78 -13.94 5.08 5.14
CA GLY A 78 -12.77 4.65 5.91
C GLY A 78 -11.47 4.53 5.11
N CYS A 79 -11.51 4.40 3.77
CA CYS A 79 -10.30 4.22 2.97
C CYS A 79 -9.31 5.38 3.11
N TRP A 80 -9.80 6.61 3.26
CA TRP A 80 -8.95 7.78 3.57
C TRP A 80 -8.29 7.64 4.93
N ASN A 81 -9.09 7.25 5.96
CA ASN A 81 -8.56 7.06 7.31
C ASN A 81 -7.48 5.96 7.34
N ASP A 82 -7.69 4.85 6.63
CA ASP A 82 -6.71 3.77 6.53
C ASP A 82 -5.40 4.30 5.94
N THR A 83 -5.50 5.04 4.85
CA THR A 83 -4.37 5.64 4.15
C THR A 83 -3.60 6.63 5.02
N HIS A 84 -4.30 7.57 5.66
CA HIS A 84 -3.67 8.56 6.52
C HIS A 84 -3.08 7.94 7.79
N ASN A 85 -3.79 6.99 8.42
CA ASN A 85 -3.30 6.29 9.59
C ASN A 85 -2.03 5.50 9.28
N LEU A 86 -2.01 4.83 8.13
CA LEU A 86 -0.86 4.05 7.71
C LEU A 86 0.33 4.94 7.32
N ALA A 87 0.08 6.06 6.61
CA ALA A 87 1.11 7.06 6.32
C ALA A 87 1.77 7.58 7.60
N ASN A 88 0.94 7.96 8.59
CA ASN A 88 1.43 8.38 9.91
C ASN A 88 2.23 7.27 10.61
N PHE A 89 1.74 6.04 10.56
CA PHE A 89 2.41 4.90 11.18
C PHE A 89 3.80 4.66 10.58
N ILE A 90 3.92 4.56 9.25
CA ILE A 90 5.22 4.30 8.60
C ILE A 90 6.18 5.49 8.75
N GLN A 91 5.67 6.72 8.81
CA GLN A 91 6.48 7.89 9.09
C GLN A 91 7.11 7.83 10.49
N HIS A 92 6.32 7.53 11.51
CA HIS A 92 6.79 7.58 12.90
C HIS A 92 7.55 6.32 13.34
N HIS A 93 7.24 5.15 12.75
CA HIS A 93 7.76 3.87 13.21
C HIS A 93 8.69 3.17 12.23
N ALA A 94 8.62 3.50 10.93
CA ALA A 94 9.41 2.84 9.90
C ALA A 94 10.36 3.78 9.15
N GLY A 95 10.45 5.07 9.55
CA GLY A 95 11.41 6.03 9.04
C GLY A 95 11.16 6.48 7.59
N TYR A 96 9.90 6.45 7.12
CA TYR A 96 9.54 7.05 5.84
C TYR A 96 9.41 8.56 6.01
N HIS A 97 9.99 9.33 5.07
CA HIS A 97 9.88 10.78 5.09
C HIS A 97 8.66 11.24 4.29
N PRO A 98 7.90 12.27 4.71
CA PRO A 98 6.72 12.75 3.96
C PRO A 98 7.03 13.11 2.51
N ASP A 99 8.20 13.67 2.20
CA ASP A 99 8.61 14.02 0.83
C ASP A 99 8.88 12.79 -0.06
N ASP A 100 9.04 11.62 0.55
CA ASP A 100 9.22 10.33 -0.13
C ASP A 100 7.94 9.49 -0.10
N MET A 101 6.79 10.11 0.18
CA MET A 101 5.47 9.48 0.16
C MET A 101 4.56 10.15 -0.87
N VAL A 102 3.93 9.36 -1.71
CA VAL A 102 2.81 9.78 -2.56
C VAL A 102 1.53 9.23 -1.96
N ILE A 103 0.58 10.14 -1.70
CA ILE A 103 -0.75 9.81 -1.18
C ILE A 103 -1.77 10.24 -2.22
N LEU A 104 -2.59 9.29 -2.68
CA LEU A 104 -3.68 9.52 -3.62
C LEU A 104 -5.00 9.21 -2.93
N THR A 105 -5.88 10.19 -2.83
CA THR A 105 -7.23 10.02 -2.27
C THR A 105 -8.26 10.80 -3.09
N ASP A 106 -9.52 10.39 -3.00
CA ASP A 106 -10.64 11.15 -3.59
C ASP A 106 -11.23 12.15 -2.59
N GLU A 107 -10.45 12.58 -1.59
CA GLU A 107 -10.76 13.76 -0.77
C GLU A 107 -10.79 15.02 -1.63
N PRO A 108 -11.68 15.98 -1.33
CA PRO A 108 -11.70 17.25 -2.05
C PRO A 108 -10.33 17.93 -2.04
N SER A 109 -9.79 18.22 -3.21
CA SER A 109 -8.46 18.83 -3.38
C SER A 109 -8.46 19.73 -4.61
N ASP A 110 -7.75 20.86 -4.53
CA ASP A 110 -7.50 21.74 -5.69
C ASP A 110 -6.40 21.20 -6.61
N ASN A 111 -5.67 20.15 -6.19
CA ASN A 111 -4.62 19.54 -6.97
C ASN A 111 -5.13 18.27 -7.68
N PRO A 112 -5.34 18.30 -9.02
CA PRO A 112 -5.86 17.14 -9.74
C PRO A 112 -4.91 15.93 -9.72
N ARG A 113 -3.63 16.11 -9.37
CA ARG A 113 -2.65 15.01 -9.30
C ARG A 113 -2.77 14.17 -8.04
N THR A 114 -3.55 14.61 -7.04
CA THR A 114 -3.81 13.84 -5.82
C THR A 114 -4.96 12.86 -5.97
N TYR A 115 -5.78 13.01 -7.02
CA TYR A 115 -6.89 12.09 -7.25
C TYR A 115 -6.40 10.73 -7.77
N PRO A 116 -6.94 9.62 -7.26
CA PRO A 116 -6.54 8.26 -7.63
C PRO A 116 -7.19 7.81 -8.95
N THR A 117 -7.00 8.61 -10.00
CA THR A 117 -7.34 8.20 -11.37
C THR A 117 -6.38 7.14 -11.85
N ARG A 118 -6.77 6.33 -12.84
CA ARG A 118 -5.91 5.29 -13.41
C ARG A 118 -4.55 5.86 -13.86
N GLU A 119 -4.56 7.00 -14.52
CA GLU A 119 -3.33 7.68 -14.96
C GLU A 119 -2.43 8.06 -13.78
N ASN A 120 -2.98 8.72 -12.75
CA ASN A 120 -2.21 9.13 -11.58
C ASN A 120 -1.68 7.94 -10.80
N MET A 121 -2.48 6.86 -10.65
CA MET A 121 -2.05 5.64 -10.00
C MET A 121 -0.88 4.99 -10.73
N VAL A 122 -0.97 4.84 -12.06
CA VAL A 122 0.10 4.27 -12.90
C VAL A 122 1.37 5.13 -12.84
N ASN A 123 1.24 6.45 -12.90
CA ASN A 123 2.38 7.35 -12.77
C ASN A 123 3.04 7.26 -11.39
N ALA A 124 2.25 7.12 -10.33
CA ALA A 124 2.75 6.96 -8.97
C ALA A 124 3.42 5.59 -8.75
N MET A 125 2.91 4.52 -9.35
CA MET A 125 3.57 3.20 -9.35
C MET A 125 4.94 3.27 -10.03
N HIS A 126 5.01 3.91 -11.21
CA HIS A 126 6.28 4.12 -11.90
C HIS A 126 7.26 4.94 -11.03
N TRP A 127 6.79 6.02 -10.40
CA TRP A 127 7.60 6.80 -9.46
C TRP A 127 8.11 5.94 -8.30
N LEU A 128 7.27 5.07 -7.73
CA LEU A 128 7.64 4.24 -6.58
C LEU A 128 8.86 3.37 -6.87
N VAL A 129 8.88 2.70 -8.02
CA VAL A 129 9.94 1.75 -8.40
C VAL A 129 11.10 2.42 -9.15
N SER A 130 10.93 3.68 -9.61
CA SER A 130 12.00 4.39 -10.31
C SER A 130 13.22 4.55 -9.40
N ASP A 131 14.40 4.32 -9.95
CA ASP A 131 15.69 4.41 -9.24
C ASP A 131 15.84 3.46 -8.03
N ALA A 132 15.00 2.43 -7.92
CA ALA A 132 15.12 1.43 -6.87
C ALA A 132 16.47 0.72 -6.94
N ARG A 133 17.06 0.50 -5.77
CA ARG A 133 18.38 -0.15 -5.61
C ARG A 133 18.34 -1.19 -4.51
N PRO A 134 19.21 -2.19 -4.55
CA PRO A 134 19.36 -3.13 -3.45
C PRO A 134 19.55 -2.40 -2.11
N GLY A 135 18.73 -2.77 -1.13
CA GLY A 135 18.71 -2.15 0.19
C GLY A 135 17.65 -1.05 0.38
N ASP A 136 16.98 -0.61 -0.67
CA ASP A 136 15.83 0.29 -0.57
C ASP A 136 14.61 -0.44 0.01
N ALA A 137 13.68 0.32 0.60
CA ALA A 137 12.42 -0.18 1.13
C ALA A 137 11.25 0.56 0.46
N LEU A 138 10.54 -0.15 -0.40
CA LEU A 138 9.38 0.37 -1.10
C LEU A 138 8.10 -0.15 -0.45
N PHE A 139 7.11 0.73 -0.28
CA PHE A 139 5.85 0.40 0.35
C PHE A 139 4.68 0.79 -0.56
N PHE A 140 3.80 -0.16 -0.83
CA PHE A 140 2.56 0.05 -1.59
C PHE A 140 1.35 -0.35 -0.75
N GLN A 141 0.33 0.51 -0.72
CA GLN A 141 -0.95 0.22 -0.06
C GLN A 141 -2.10 0.73 -0.92
N PHE A 142 -3.17 -0.07 -0.95
CA PHE A 142 -4.44 0.29 -1.57
C PHE A 142 -5.59 -0.04 -0.63
N SER A 143 -6.47 0.94 -0.39
CA SER A 143 -7.76 0.80 0.26
C SER A 143 -8.85 1.30 -0.69
N GLY A 144 -9.69 0.39 -1.15
CA GLY A 144 -10.72 0.69 -2.15
C GLY A 144 -11.43 -0.59 -2.58
N HIS A 145 -12.19 -0.51 -3.67
CA HIS A 145 -12.82 -1.68 -4.27
C HIS A 145 -11.83 -2.53 -5.04
N GLY A 146 -11.91 -3.83 -4.84
CA GLY A 146 -11.41 -4.83 -5.75
C GLY A 146 -12.51 -5.29 -6.71
N GLY A 147 -12.11 -5.89 -7.82
CA GLY A 147 -13.01 -6.46 -8.81
C GLY A 147 -12.37 -7.65 -9.50
N GLN A 148 -13.04 -8.14 -10.52
CA GLN A 148 -12.55 -9.20 -11.39
C GLN A 148 -12.82 -8.82 -12.85
N GLU A 149 -11.91 -9.18 -13.73
CA GLU A 149 -12.12 -9.12 -15.19
C GLU A 149 -11.71 -10.44 -15.84
N ARG A 150 -12.23 -10.72 -17.04
CA ARG A 150 -11.86 -11.94 -17.74
C ARG A 150 -10.38 -11.92 -18.08
N ALA A 151 -9.67 -12.97 -17.66
CA ALA A 151 -8.30 -13.18 -18.08
C ALA A 151 -8.21 -13.36 -19.60
N VAL A 152 -7.24 -12.71 -20.21
CA VAL A 152 -6.96 -12.84 -21.65
C VAL A 152 -6.03 -14.04 -21.88
N GLU A 153 -5.21 -14.35 -20.92
CA GLU A 153 -4.29 -15.50 -20.92
C GLU A 153 -4.90 -16.66 -20.13
N MET A 154 -4.51 -17.91 -20.47
CA MET A 154 -5.06 -19.13 -19.85
C MET A 154 -4.21 -19.57 -18.63
N ASP A 155 -3.67 -18.62 -17.88
CA ASP A 155 -2.86 -18.85 -16.68
C ASP A 155 -3.66 -18.82 -15.38
N GLU A 156 -4.89 -18.27 -15.42
CA GLU A 156 -5.80 -18.27 -14.29
C GLU A 156 -6.70 -19.52 -14.26
N GLU A 157 -6.77 -20.18 -13.09
CA GLU A 157 -7.54 -21.43 -12.91
C GLU A 157 -9.05 -21.22 -13.11
N ASP A 158 -9.57 -20.05 -12.74
CA ASP A 158 -10.99 -19.68 -12.88
C ASP A 158 -11.29 -18.81 -14.11
N GLY A 159 -10.25 -18.37 -14.85
CA GLY A 159 -10.35 -17.53 -16.03
C GLY A 159 -10.64 -16.07 -15.75
N TYR A 160 -10.35 -15.57 -14.52
CA TYR A 160 -10.53 -14.19 -14.12
C TYR A 160 -9.27 -13.66 -13.45
N ASN A 161 -8.88 -12.41 -13.78
CA ASN A 161 -7.86 -11.65 -13.09
C ASN A 161 -8.50 -10.82 -11.98
N GLU A 162 -7.91 -10.82 -10.78
CA GLU A 162 -8.25 -9.87 -9.74
C GLU A 162 -7.80 -8.46 -10.14
N THR A 163 -8.56 -7.46 -9.69
CA THR A 163 -8.30 -6.08 -10.09
C THR A 163 -8.45 -5.13 -8.92
N ILE A 164 -7.82 -3.95 -9.03
CA ILE A 164 -8.15 -2.77 -8.22
C ILE A 164 -8.86 -1.73 -9.09
N LEU A 165 -9.78 -0.98 -8.48
CA LEU A 165 -10.62 -0.01 -9.18
C LEU A 165 -10.14 1.43 -8.96
N PRO A 166 -9.55 2.09 -9.97
CA PRO A 166 -9.29 3.53 -9.93
C PRO A 166 -10.59 4.33 -9.76
N LEU A 167 -10.50 5.59 -9.37
CA LEU A 167 -11.68 6.46 -9.23
C LEU A 167 -12.48 6.58 -10.53
N ASP A 168 -11.81 6.58 -11.66
CA ASP A 168 -12.36 6.73 -13.01
C ASP A 168 -12.49 5.38 -13.77
N TYR A 169 -12.56 4.25 -13.04
CA TYR A 169 -12.57 2.90 -13.62
C TYR A 169 -13.66 2.67 -14.67
N ALA A 170 -14.79 3.34 -14.54
CA ALA A 170 -15.90 3.21 -15.49
C ALA A 170 -15.55 3.73 -16.90
N GLN A 171 -14.57 4.65 -17.01
CA GLN A 171 -14.11 5.25 -18.27
C GLN A 171 -12.78 4.66 -18.73
N THR A 172 -11.87 4.38 -17.80
CA THR A 172 -10.46 4.01 -18.11
C THR A 172 -10.14 2.53 -17.87
N GLY A 173 -11.09 1.79 -17.30
CA GLY A 173 -10.92 0.37 -16.94
C GLY A 173 -10.28 0.17 -15.56
N GLN A 174 -10.30 -1.07 -15.14
CA GLN A 174 -9.68 -1.53 -13.90
C GLN A 174 -8.17 -1.74 -14.09
N ILE A 175 -7.43 -1.96 -13.01
CA ILE A 175 -6.02 -2.32 -13.05
C ILE A 175 -5.91 -3.77 -12.56
N PRO A 176 -5.61 -4.73 -13.45
CA PRO A 176 -5.44 -6.13 -13.06
C PRO A 176 -4.15 -6.34 -12.26
N ASP A 177 -4.10 -7.41 -11.49
CA ASP A 177 -2.95 -7.82 -10.69
C ASP A 177 -1.71 -8.11 -11.54
N ASP A 178 -1.87 -8.66 -12.75
CA ASP A 178 -0.80 -8.79 -13.73
C ASP A 178 -0.15 -7.45 -14.08
N GLU A 179 -0.96 -6.41 -14.28
CA GLU A 179 -0.46 -5.06 -14.52
C GLU A 179 0.24 -4.51 -13.27
N LEU A 180 -0.30 -4.77 -12.07
CA LEU A 180 0.34 -4.39 -10.81
C LEU A 180 1.69 -5.09 -10.66
N HIS A 181 1.75 -6.40 -10.90
CA HIS A 181 2.97 -7.18 -10.87
C HIS A 181 4.01 -6.65 -11.87
N ALA A 182 3.58 -6.41 -13.13
CA ALA A 182 4.47 -5.89 -14.17
C ALA A 182 5.04 -4.50 -13.85
N ARG A 183 4.29 -3.66 -13.10
CA ARG A 183 4.71 -2.29 -12.77
C ARG A 183 5.46 -2.16 -11.45
N LEU A 184 5.12 -2.97 -10.46
CA LEU A 184 5.63 -2.83 -9.09
C LEU A 184 6.67 -3.90 -8.71
N VAL A 185 6.59 -5.09 -9.30
CA VAL A 185 7.46 -6.21 -8.90
C VAL A 185 8.51 -6.52 -9.96
N ARG A 186 8.11 -6.63 -11.22
CA ARG A 186 9.04 -6.99 -12.31
C ARG A 186 10.22 -6.01 -12.50
N PRO A 187 10.11 -4.69 -12.21
CA PRO A 187 11.24 -3.76 -12.34
C PRO A 187 12.27 -3.85 -11.21
N LEU A 188 11.98 -4.56 -10.12
CA LEU A 188 12.83 -4.73 -8.94
C LEU A 188 13.70 -5.98 -9.05
#